data_08d271f47b9d5417ac738c483f35d13f
#
_entry.id   08d271f47b9d5417ac738c483f35d13f
#
_cell.length_a   1.000
_cell.length_b   1.000
_cell.length_c   1.000
_cell.angle_alpha   90.00
_cell.angle_beta   90.00
_cell.angle_gamma   90.00
#
_symmetry.space_group_name_H-M   'P 1'
#
loop_
_entity.id
_entity.type
_entity.pdbx_description
1 polymer ?
#
loop_
_entity_poly.entity_id
_entity_poly.type
_entity_poly.pdbx_seq_one_letter_code
_entity_poly.pdbx_strand_id
1 'polypeptide(L)'
;MAKTIEQCVIIIGESRRTTERLLSKVLLRDNAKIFYLDNQPDREKKILFAELKSLCQSGGSACLFSDMGMPILFDPGKEILDSVKRLPFQIRCLPGPTSWGTACALSGWNPPFLLIGFLSPKTEERIIELGNLTRSSAHIVLMDTPYRFQALLKDCLKVFGPEQSGFLAWEIGMPEETYLWGSLKELERWAGEKNLKKGEFILILDKPGVK
;
A
#
# COMPACT_ATOMS: atom_id res chain seq x y z
N MET A 1 17.04 9.02 1.33
CA MET A 1 15.85 9.60 1.99
C MET A 1 16.23 10.67 3.01
N ALA A 2 17.01 10.42 4.06
CA ALA A 2 17.36 11.43 5.08
C ALA A 2 17.89 12.75 4.47
N LYS A 3 18.93 12.69 3.65
CA LYS A 3 19.50 13.89 2.97
C LYS A 3 18.49 14.69 2.16
N THR A 4 17.45 14.04 1.61
CA THR A 4 16.40 14.74 0.86
C THR A 4 15.46 15.47 1.81
N ILE A 5 15.09 14.86 2.94
CA ILE A 5 14.24 15.48 3.98
C ILE A 5 14.94 16.69 4.58
N GLU A 6 16.24 16.61 4.85
CA GLU A 6 17.07 17.72 5.37
C GLU A 6 17.04 18.97 4.49
N GLN A 7 16.79 18.81 3.19
CA GLN A 7 16.73 19.93 2.24
C GLN A 7 15.33 20.54 2.11
N CYS A 8 14.29 19.89 2.65
CA CYS A 8 12.92 20.33 2.49
C CYS A 8 12.52 21.40 3.52
N VAL A 9 11.72 22.36 3.04
CA VAL A 9 11.07 23.38 3.89
C VAL A 9 9.71 22.92 4.35
N ILE A 10 9.01 22.10 3.54
CA ILE A 10 7.74 21.48 3.90
C ILE A 10 7.93 19.96 3.90
N ILE A 11 7.52 19.36 5.02
CA ILE A 11 7.59 17.93 5.25
C ILE A 11 6.17 17.43 5.49
N ILE A 12 5.74 16.45 4.69
CA ILE A 12 4.38 15.90 4.76
C ILE A 12 4.51 14.42 5.03
N GLY A 13 4.08 13.99 6.20
CA GLY A 13 4.03 12.58 6.59
C GLY A 13 2.59 12.09 6.68
N GLU A 14 2.41 10.78 6.64
CA GLU A 14 1.10 10.16 6.78
C GLU A 14 0.63 10.29 8.23
N SER A 15 1.15 9.52 9.17
CA SER A 15 0.80 9.60 10.59
C SER A 15 1.81 10.43 11.38
N ARG A 16 1.33 11.12 12.41
CA ARG A 16 2.18 11.89 13.32
C ARG A 16 3.24 11.02 13.97
N ARG A 17 2.84 9.87 14.51
CA ARG A 17 3.73 8.99 15.28
C ARG A 17 4.92 8.50 14.46
N THR A 18 4.68 7.98 13.25
CA THR A 18 5.74 7.46 12.38
C THR A 18 6.61 8.58 11.85
N THR A 19 5.99 9.70 11.47
CA THR A 19 6.68 10.90 11.00
C THR A 19 7.65 11.43 12.06
N GLU A 20 7.20 11.68 13.28
CA GLU A 20 8.05 12.20 14.35
C GLU A 20 9.21 11.24 14.71
N ARG A 21 8.94 9.90 14.70
CA ARG A 21 9.99 8.89 14.90
C ARG A 21 11.04 8.91 13.78
N LEU A 22 10.64 9.15 12.54
CA LEU A 22 11.57 9.29 11.42
C LEU A 22 12.38 10.59 11.56
N LEU A 23 11.70 11.70 11.80
CA LEU A 23 12.31 13.03 11.87
C LEU A 23 13.26 13.20 13.07
N SER A 24 13.05 12.47 14.16
CA SER A 24 13.99 12.46 15.30
C SER A 24 15.41 11.99 14.94
N LYS A 25 15.58 11.35 13.78
CA LYS A 25 16.87 10.86 13.25
C LYS A 25 17.42 11.70 12.10
N VAL A 26 16.78 12.81 11.79
CA VAL A 26 17.10 13.67 10.64
C VAL A 26 17.33 15.11 11.15
N LEU A 27 18.39 15.75 10.67
CA LEU A 27 18.64 17.16 10.97
C LEU A 27 17.74 18.02 10.09
N LEU A 28 16.69 18.59 10.68
CA LEU A 28 15.77 19.45 9.97
C LEU A 28 16.29 20.89 9.85
N ARG A 29 15.81 21.62 8.84
CA ARG A 29 16.01 23.07 8.76
C ARG A 29 15.22 23.78 9.87
N ASP A 30 15.76 24.88 10.40
CA ASP A 30 15.12 25.66 11.48
C ASP A 30 13.70 26.15 11.12
N ASN A 31 13.44 26.37 9.83
CA ASN A 31 12.15 26.83 9.30
C ASN A 31 11.30 25.73 8.68
N ALA A 32 11.63 24.44 8.90
CA ALA A 32 10.86 23.35 8.36
C ALA A 32 9.45 23.28 8.96
N LYS A 33 8.44 23.21 8.10
CA LYS A 33 7.04 23.05 8.48
C LYS A 33 6.62 21.59 8.27
N ILE A 34 6.00 21.00 9.29
CA ILE A 34 5.60 19.59 9.27
C ILE A 34 4.08 19.52 9.23
N PHE A 35 3.55 18.70 8.31
CA PHE A 35 2.13 18.40 8.16
C PHE A 35 1.90 16.89 8.23
N TYR A 36 0.72 16.50 8.72
CA TYR A 36 0.30 15.12 8.83
C TYR A 36 -1.00 14.91 8.06
N LEU A 37 -1.13 13.79 7.35
CA LEU A 37 -2.30 13.52 6.51
C LEU A 37 -3.41 12.78 7.25
N ASP A 38 -3.06 11.99 8.26
CA ASP A 38 -4.02 11.27 9.07
C ASP A 38 -4.90 12.25 9.87
N ASN A 39 -6.21 12.07 9.79
CA ASN A 39 -7.20 12.88 10.51
C ASN A 39 -7.02 14.41 10.33
N GLN A 40 -6.48 14.84 9.19
CA GLN A 40 -6.18 16.25 8.94
C GLN A 40 -7.46 17.07 8.77
N PRO A 41 -7.71 18.10 9.62
CA PRO A 41 -8.85 19.00 9.48
C PRO A 41 -8.79 19.78 8.16
N ASP A 42 -9.94 20.13 7.59
CA ASP A 42 -10.01 20.92 6.34
C ASP A 42 -9.27 22.26 6.42
N ARG A 43 -9.21 22.86 7.60
CA ARG A 43 -8.45 24.08 7.84
C ARG A 43 -6.96 23.87 7.62
N GLU A 44 -6.39 22.78 8.14
CA GLU A 44 -4.97 22.45 8.00
C GLU A 44 -4.64 22.07 6.55
N LYS A 45 -5.52 21.36 5.85
CA LYS A 45 -5.38 21.11 4.41
C LYS A 45 -5.27 22.41 3.61
N LYS A 46 -6.14 23.40 3.89
CA LYS A 46 -6.08 24.70 3.22
C LYS A 46 -4.76 25.42 3.50
N ILE A 47 -4.25 25.35 4.72
CA ILE A 47 -2.95 25.93 5.10
C ILE A 47 -1.84 25.23 4.31
N LEU A 48 -1.81 23.89 4.28
CA LEU A 48 -0.82 23.12 3.53
C LEU A 48 -0.79 23.51 2.05
N PHE A 49 -1.95 23.61 1.39
CA PHE A 49 -2.02 23.99 -0.02
C PHE A 49 -1.54 25.43 -0.27
N ALA A 50 -1.85 26.37 0.62
CA ALA A 50 -1.35 27.74 0.55
C ALA A 50 0.17 27.79 0.71
N GLU A 51 0.73 27.03 1.65
CA GLU A 51 2.17 26.92 1.89
C GLU A 51 2.90 26.27 0.69
N LEU A 52 2.35 25.24 0.09
CA LEU A 52 2.91 24.63 -1.13
C LEU A 52 2.94 25.61 -2.29
N LYS A 53 1.89 26.40 -2.46
CA LYS A 53 1.84 27.44 -3.50
C LYS A 53 2.90 28.52 -3.26
N SER A 54 3.05 29.00 -2.04
CA SER A 54 4.08 29.98 -1.64
C SER A 54 5.49 29.41 -1.84
N LEU A 55 5.70 28.16 -1.42
CA LEU A 55 6.98 27.47 -1.57
C LEU A 55 7.40 27.34 -3.03
N CYS A 56 6.46 27.05 -3.92
CA CYS A 56 6.70 26.98 -5.34
C CYS A 56 7.22 28.29 -5.92
N GLN A 57 6.67 29.41 -5.45
CA GLN A 57 7.09 30.76 -5.87
C GLN A 57 8.51 31.12 -5.37
N SER A 58 8.88 30.63 -4.20
CA SER A 58 10.21 30.87 -3.60
C SER A 58 11.29 29.88 -4.03
N GLY A 59 10.95 28.88 -4.86
CA GLY A 59 11.89 27.85 -5.32
C GLY A 59 12.32 26.85 -4.27
N GLY A 60 11.55 26.70 -3.18
CA GLY A 60 11.82 25.74 -2.13
C GLY A 60 11.41 24.30 -2.45
N SER A 61 11.75 23.37 -1.59
CA SER A 61 11.46 21.95 -1.74
C SER A 61 10.50 21.43 -0.66
N ALA A 62 9.60 20.53 -1.06
CA ALA A 62 8.74 19.78 -0.16
C ALA A 62 8.97 18.27 -0.36
N CYS A 63 8.70 17.47 0.68
CA CYS A 63 8.66 16.02 0.56
C CYS A 63 7.37 15.45 1.13
N LEU A 64 6.92 14.36 0.51
CA LEU A 64 5.81 13.54 0.97
C LEU A 64 6.30 12.10 1.15
N PHE A 65 5.96 11.49 2.27
CA PHE A 65 6.22 10.07 2.54
C PHE A 65 5.08 9.44 3.33
N SER A 66 4.89 8.13 3.16
CA SER A 66 3.94 7.33 3.91
C SER A 66 4.61 6.64 5.10
N ASP A 67 3.82 6.06 5.95
CA ASP A 67 4.30 5.29 7.10
C ASP A 67 5.06 4.04 6.67
N MET A 68 4.64 3.43 5.54
CA MET A 68 5.26 2.23 4.97
C MET A 68 5.17 2.26 3.44
N GLY A 69 6.30 1.98 2.76
CA GLY A 69 6.33 1.81 1.31
C GLY A 69 6.24 3.12 0.51
N MET A 70 5.48 3.08 -0.57
CA MET A 70 5.30 4.20 -1.49
C MET A 70 4.05 5.01 -1.11
N PRO A 71 4.16 6.33 -0.93
CA PRO A 71 3.00 7.17 -0.65
C PRO A 71 2.02 7.19 -1.83
N ILE A 72 0.76 7.54 -1.56
CA ILE A 72 -0.33 7.78 -2.53
C ILE A 72 -0.98 6.50 -3.05
N LEU A 73 -0.21 5.46 -3.39
CA LEU A 73 -0.78 4.22 -3.88
C LEU A 73 -1.36 3.41 -2.72
N PHE A 74 -2.69 3.44 -2.57
CA PHE A 74 -3.46 2.93 -1.42
C PHE A 74 -3.25 3.69 -0.10
N ASP A 75 -2.51 4.79 -0.13
CA ASP A 75 -2.18 5.65 1.00
C ASP A 75 -2.70 7.08 0.77
N PRO A 76 -2.78 7.91 1.83
CA PRO A 76 -3.12 9.31 1.70
C PRO A 76 -2.13 10.09 0.82
N GLY A 77 -2.55 11.26 0.30
CA GLY A 77 -1.68 12.20 -0.42
C GLY A 77 -2.05 12.45 -1.88
N LYS A 78 -3.05 11.73 -2.43
CA LYS A 78 -3.52 11.96 -3.80
C LYS A 78 -3.90 13.42 -4.06
N GLU A 79 -4.61 14.07 -3.12
CA GLU A 79 -5.03 15.46 -3.23
C GLU A 79 -3.83 16.42 -3.33
N ILE A 80 -2.73 16.10 -2.62
CA ILE A 80 -1.48 16.87 -2.67
C ILE A 80 -0.86 16.75 -4.06
N LEU A 81 -0.72 15.51 -4.56
CA LEU A 81 -0.19 15.27 -5.89
C LEU A 81 -1.03 16.00 -6.96
N ASP A 82 -2.35 15.94 -6.87
CA ASP A 82 -3.25 16.62 -7.81
C ASP A 82 -3.14 18.15 -7.72
N SER A 83 -2.83 18.69 -6.55
CA SER A 83 -2.56 20.12 -6.36
C SER A 83 -1.23 20.54 -6.96
N VAL A 84 -0.14 19.82 -6.64
CA VAL A 84 1.21 20.18 -7.09
C VAL A 84 1.43 19.98 -8.58
N LYS A 85 0.70 19.07 -9.25
CA LYS A 85 0.71 18.92 -10.72
C LYS A 85 0.27 20.19 -11.46
N ARG A 86 -0.49 21.05 -10.81
CA ARG A 86 -0.98 22.34 -11.37
C ARG A 86 -0.02 23.49 -11.10
N LEU A 87 1.05 23.25 -10.36
CA LEU A 87 2.07 24.23 -9.99
C LEU A 87 3.37 23.89 -10.74
N PRO A 88 4.26 24.84 -10.98
CA PRO A 88 5.52 24.60 -11.66
C PRO A 88 6.57 23.89 -10.77
N PHE A 89 6.15 22.88 -10.03
CA PHE A 89 7.06 22.00 -9.29
C PHE A 89 7.69 20.95 -10.20
N GLN A 90 8.98 20.68 -10.01
CA GLN A 90 9.59 19.46 -10.50
C GLN A 90 9.30 18.32 -9.51
N ILE A 91 8.46 17.37 -9.91
CA ILE A 91 8.16 16.20 -9.11
C ILE A 91 9.28 15.16 -9.30
N ARG A 92 9.87 14.71 -8.19
CA ARG A 92 10.87 13.64 -8.15
C ARG A 92 10.36 12.50 -7.28
N CYS A 93 10.40 11.28 -7.78
CA CYS A 93 10.11 10.08 -7.02
C CYS A 93 11.41 9.46 -6.51
N LEU A 94 11.46 9.13 -5.23
CA LEU A 94 12.47 8.25 -4.66
C LEU A 94 11.85 6.85 -4.62
N PRO A 95 12.21 5.94 -5.52
CA PRO A 95 11.61 4.60 -5.54
C PRO A 95 11.91 3.88 -4.24
N GLY A 96 10.88 3.25 -3.69
CA GLY A 96 10.92 2.47 -2.46
C GLY A 96 10.35 1.07 -2.68
N PRO A 97 10.53 0.17 -1.72
CA PRO A 97 9.93 -1.16 -1.77
C PRO A 97 8.40 -1.04 -1.74
N THR A 98 7.74 -2.00 -2.39
CA THR A 98 6.30 -2.19 -2.30
C THR A 98 6.01 -3.66 -2.01
N SER A 99 5.12 -3.95 -1.07
CA SER A 99 4.80 -5.32 -0.66
C SER A 99 4.24 -6.14 -1.84
N TRP A 100 3.32 -5.57 -2.61
CA TRP A 100 2.76 -6.23 -3.79
C TRP A 100 3.81 -6.48 -4.89
N GLY A 101 4.72 -5.54 -5.14
CA GLY A 101 5.81 -5.71 -6.12
C GLY A 101 6.78 -6.80 -5.69
N THR A 102 7.13 -6.84 -4.39
CA THR A 102 7.95 -7.89 -3.79
C THR A 102 7.26 -9.25 -3.91
N ALA A 103 5.96 -9.32 -3.59
CA ALA A 103 5.17 -10.55 -3.71
C ALA A 103 5.09 -11.04 -5.17
N CYS A 104 4.87 -10.16 -6.14
CA CYS A 104 4.88 -10.51 -7.56
C CYS A 104 6.23 -11.11 -7.99
N ALA A 105 7.34 -10.50 -7.57
CA ALA A 105 8.67 -11.02 -7.89
C ALA A 105 8.91 -12.40 -7.27
N LEU A 106 8.51 -12.59 -6.01
CA LEU A 106 8.72 -13.84 -5.27
C LEU A 106 7.74 -14.95 -5.67
N SER A 107 6.58 -14.63 -6.24
CA SER A 107 5.65 -15.66 -6.76
C SER A 107 6.30 -16.53 -7.83
N GLY A 108 7.29 -16.01 -8.56
CA GLY A 108 7.94 -16.68 -9.68
C GLY A 108 7.08 -16.72 -10.96
N TRP A 109 5.93 -16.07 -10.96
CA TRP A 109 5.03 -16.03 -12.11
C TRP A 109 5.36 -14.88 -13.06
N ASN A 110 5.12 -15.10 -14.34
CA ASN A 110 5.33 -14.08 -15.37
C ASN A 110 4.10 -13.20 -15.53
N PRO A 111 4.25 -11.89 -15.77
CA PRO A 111 3.13 -10.98 -16.07
C PRO A 111 2.18 -11.56 -17.16
N PRO A 112 0.94 -11.11 -17.20
CA PRO A 112 0.42 -9.90 -16.54
C PRO A 112 -0.09 -10.15 -15.11
N PHE A 113 0.07 -9.14 -14.25
CA PHE A 113 -0.52 -9.08 -12.91
C PHE A 113 -1.58 -7.99 -12.86
N LEU A 114 -2.73 -8.30 -12.26
CA LEU A 114 -3.83 -7.37 -12.04
C LEU A 114 -3.89 -7.02 -10.55
N LEU A 115 -3.41 -5.83 -10.20
CA LEU A 115 -3.46 -5.32 -8.84
C LEU A 115 -4.85 -4.76 -8.55
N ILE A 116 -5.61 -5.47 -7.72
CA ILE A 116 -6.97 -5.06 -7.34
C ILE A 116 -6.95 -4.10 -6.15
N GLY A 117 -6.04 -4.29 -5.20
CA GLY A 117 -6.03 -3.53 -3.95
C GLY A 117 -7.06 -4.07 -2.96
N PHE A 118 -7.74 -3.14 -2.26
CA PHE A 118 -8.71 -3.46 -1.23
C PHE A 118 -10.10 -3.71 -1.85
N LEU A 119 -10.66 -4.88 -1.54
CA LEU A 119 -12.05 -5.20 -1.87
C LEU A 119 -13.01 -4.69 -0.79
N SER A 120 -14.32 -4.69 -1.09
CA SER A 120 -15.36 -4.26 -0.17
C SER A 120 -15.24 -4.95 1.20
N PRO A 121 -15.40 -4.22 2.32
CA PRO A 121 -15.48 -4.82 3.65
C PRO A 121 -16.71 -5.70 3.84
N LYS A 122 -17.77 -5.52 3.05
CA LYS A 122 -19.00 -6.30 3.10
C LYS A 122 -18.85 -7.59 2.31
N THR A 123 -19.12 -8.72 2.92
CA THR A 123 -18.93 -10.05 2.34
C THR A 123 -19.67 -10.24 1.01
N GLU A 124 -20.94 -9.80 0.94
CA GLU A 124 -21.77 -9.97 -0.26
C GLU A 124 -21.20 -9.19 -1.45
N GLU A 125 -20.82 -7.93 -1.23
CA GLU A 125 -20.20 -7.10 -2.26
C GLU A 125 -18.84 -7.67 -2.68
N ARG A 126 -18.00 -8.10 -1.74
CA ARG A 126 -16.69 -8.69 -2.00
C ARG A 126 -16.78 -9.98 -2.82
N ILE A 127 -17.77 -10.83 -2.55
CA ILE A 127 -18.01 -12.05 -3.36
C ILE A 127 -18.36 -11.68 -4.80
N ILE A 128 -19.16 -10.64 -5.01
CA ILE A 128 -19.49 -10.16 -6.37
C ILE A 128 -18.23 -9.62 -7.05
N GLU A 129 -17.43 -8.81 -6.36
CA GLU A 129 -16.18 -8.28 -6.88
C GLU A 129 -15.21 -9.42 -7.26
N LEU A 130 -15.02 -10.42 -6.39
CA LEU A 130 -14.22 -11.61 -6.69
C LEU A 130 -14.78 -12.41 -7.88
N GLY A 131 -16.11 -12.55 -7.96
CA GLY A 131 -16.81 -13.24 -9.06
C GLY A 131 -16.48 -12.63 -10.43
N ASN A 132 -16.35 -11.31 -10.51
CA ASN A 132 -15.97 -10.62 -11.73
C ASN A 132 -14.53 -10.94 -12.18
N LEU A 133 -13.69 -11.45 -11.29
CA LEU A 133 -12.30 -11.78 -11.57
C LEU A 133 -12.07 -13.23 -12.00
N THR A 134 -13.09 -14.10 -11.90
CA THR A 134 -12.97 -15.55 -12.21
C THR A 134 -12.54 -15.85 -13.64
N ARG A 135 -12.72 -14.93 -14.56
CA ARG A 135 -12.34 -15.05 -15.99
C ARG A 135 -11.05 -14.31 -16.32
N SER A 136 -10.31 -13.84 -15.33
CA SER A 136 -9.06 -13.09 -15.55
C SER A 136 -7.99 -13.98 -16.17
N SER A 137 -7.37 -13.51 -17.25
CA SER A 137 -6.17 -14.09 -17.84
C SER A 137 -4.88 -13.54 -17.22
N ALA A 138 -4.99 -12.66 -16.23
CA ALA A 138 -3.89 -12.14 -15.45
C ALA A 138 -3.86 -12.79 -14.06
N HIS A 139 -2.68 -12.85 -13.42
CA HIS A 139 -2.56 -13.17 -12.01
C HIS A 139 -3.22 -12.07 -11.19
N ILE A 140 -4.09 -12.41 -10.24
CA ILE A 140 -4.82 -11.45 -9.44
C ILE A 140 -4.07 -11.18 -8.15
N VAL A 141 -3.68 -9.93 -7.91
CA VAL A 141 -3.00 -9.50 -6.69
C VAL A 141 -4.00 -8.84 -5.77
N LEU A 142 -4.26 -9.49 -4.65
CA LEU A 142 -5.16 -9.06 -3.58
C LEU A 142 -4.35 -8.63 -2.35
N MET A 143 -4.80 -7.56 -1.74
CA MET A 143 -4.31 -7.09 -0.44
C MET A 143 -5.49 -6.62 0.40
N ASP A 144 -5.35 -6.68 1.69
CA ASP A 144 -6.37 -6.22 2.62
C ASP A 144 -5.75 -5.81 3.95
N THR A 145 -6.58 -5.24 4.83
CA THR A 145 -6.14 -4.94 6.20
C THR A 145 -5.76 -6.23 6.95
N PRO A 146 -4.80 -6.16 7.88
CA PRO A 146 -4.31 -7.32 8.64
C PRO A 146 -5.39 -8.19 9.28
N TYR A 147 -6.52 -7.59 9.63
CA TYR A 147 -7.63 -8.28 10.32
C TYR A 147 -8.58 -9.06 9.39
N ARG A 148 -8.53 -8.81 8.07
CA ARG A 148 -9.49 -9.38 7.11
C ARG A 148 -8.95 -10.57 6.33
N PHE A 149 -7.72 -11.00 6.58
CA PHE A 149 -7.06 -12.11 5.89
C PHE A 149 -7.93 -13.36 5.82
N GLN A 150 -8.40 -13.86 6.99
CA GLN A 150 -9.19 -15.10 7.02
C GLN A 150 -10.52 -14.96 6.28
N ALA A 151 -11.18 -13.80 6.38
CA ALA A 151 -12.43 -13.55 5.68
C ALA A 151 -12.21 -13.51 4.15
N LEU A 152 -11.17 -12.83 3.69
CA LEU A 152 -10.81 -12.78 2.28
C LEU A 152 -10.48 -14.17 1.73
N LEU A 153 -9.67 -14.94 2.45
CA LEU A 153 -9.27 -16.29 2.02
C LEU A 153 -10.48 -17.23 1.89
N LYS A 154 -11.43 -17.19 2.84
CA LYS A 154 -12.68 -17.94 2.76
C LYS A 154 -13.54 -17.55 1.58
N ASP A 155 -13.63 -16.26 1.28
CA ASP A 155 -14.40 -15.79 0.13
C ASP A 155 -13.70 -16.16 -1.19
N CYS A 156 -12.37 -16.12 -1.24
CA CYS A 156 -11.62 -16.66 -2.38
C CYS A 156 -11.88 -18.16 -2.59
N LEU A 157 -11.84 -18.96 -1.54
CA LEU A 157 -12.18 -20.39 -1.60
C LEU A 157 -13.58 -20.64 -2.15
N LYS A 158 -14.56 -19.85 -1.71
CA LYS A 158 -15.95 -19.94 -2.15
C LYS A 158 -16.11 -19.61 -3.64
N VAL A 159 -15.37 -18.61 -4.13
CA VAL A 159 -15.53 -18.07 -5.50
C VAL A 159 -14.67 -18.83 -6.52
N PHE A 160 -13.39 -19.09 -6.21
CA PHE A 160 -12.45 -19.69 -7.15
C PHE A 160 -12.31 -21.21 -6.97
N GLY A 161 -12.79 -21.74 -5.85
CA GLY A 161 -12.67 -23.15 -5.49
C GLY A 161 -11.36 -23.49 -4.77
N PRO A 162 -11.34 -24.66 -4.08
CA PRO A 162 -10.22 -25.07 -3.24
C PRO A 162 -8.92 -25.36 -3.98
N GLU A 163 -9.02 -25.78 -5.24
CA GLU A 163 -7.84 -26.18 -6.06
C GLU A 163 -7.24 -24.98 -6.84
N GLN A 164 -7.79 -23.77 -6.71
CA GLN A 164 -7.20 -22.58 -7.32
C GLN A 164 -5.79 -22.37 -6.76
N SER A 165 -4.80 -22.34 -7.65
CA SER A 165 -3.42 -22.05 -7.28
C SER A 165 -3.26 -20.63 -6.78
N GLY A 166 -2.50 -20.46 -5.71
CA GLY A 166 -2.23 -19.17 -5.09
C GLY A 166 -0.80 -19.07 -4.54
N PHE A 167 -0.38 -17.85 -4.33
CA PHE A 167 0.84 -17.50 -3.62
C PHE A 167 0.49 -16.54 -2.49
N LEU A 168 0.92 -16.86 -1.28
CA LEU A 168 0.76 -16.01 -0.11
C LEU A 168 2.11 -15.49 0.34
N ALA A 169 2.26 -14.17 0.39
CA ALA A 169 3.36 -13.52 1.08
C ALA A 169 2.82 -12.93 2.38
N TRP A 170 3.36 -13.37 3.50
CA TRP A 170 2.94 -12.99 4.84
C TRP A 170 4.06 -12.22 5.55
N GLU A 171 3.73 -11.08 6.18
CA GLU A 171 4.62 -10.26 7.01
C GLU A 171 5.96 -9.91 6.32
N ILE A 172 5.93 -9.49 5.05
CA ILE A 172 7.13 -9.16 4.26
C ILE A 172 8.00 -8.14 5.00
N GLY A 173 9.28 -8.48 5.20
CA GLY A 173 10.25 -7.63 5.89
C GLY A 173 10.15 -7.65 7.42
N MET A 174 9.28 -8.48 8.00
CA MET A 174 9.11 -8.67 9.45
C MET A 174 9.77 -9.99 9.90
N PRO A 175 10.01 -10.20 11.21
CA PRO A 175 10.62 -11.44 11.70
C PRO A 175 9.83 -12.70 11.36
N GLU A 176 8.50 -12.60 11.23
CA GLU A 176 7.59 -13.70 10.90
C GLU A 176 7.36 -13.85 9.40
N GLU A 177 8.20 -13.23 8.57
CA GLU A 177 8.12 -13.31 7.11
C GLU A 177 8.02 -14.75 6.61
N THR A 178 7.01 -15.03 5.79
CA THR A 178 6.77 -16.37 5.23
C THR A 178 6.18 -16.28 3.84
N TYR A 179 6.60 -17.19 2.96
CA TYR A 179 6.13 -17.32 1.58
C TYR A 179 5.61 -18.72 1.32
N LEU A 180 4.41 -18.82 0.73
CA LEU A 180 3.74 -20.10 0.50
C LEU A 180 3.18 -20.15 -0.91
N TRP A 181 3.45 -21.23 -1.61
CA TRP A 181 2.87 -21.59 -2.90
C TRP A 181 1.99 -22.82 -2.71
N GLY A 182 0.79 -22.81 -3.25
CA GLY A 182 -0.12 -23.94 -3.13
C GLY A 182 -1.53 -23.60 -3.56
N SER A 183 -2.43 -24.54 -3.42
CA SER A 183 -3.86 -24.32 -3.60
C SER A 183 -4.43 -23.47 -2.46
N LEU A 184 -5.56 -22.78 -2.70
CA LEU A 184 -6.26 -22.02 -1.67
C LEU A 184 -6.57 -22.86 -0.43
N LYS A 185 -6.90 -24.14 -0.61
CA LYS A 185 -7.12 -25.12 0.48
C LYS A 185 -5.87 -25.34 1.33
N GLU A 186 -4.70 -25.43 0.69
CA GLU A 186 -3.43 -25.58 1.42
C GLU A 186 -3.07 -24.31 2.19
N LEU A 187 -3.29 -23.13 1.58
CA LEU A 187 -3.10 -21.85 2.25
C LEU A 187 -4.03 -21.68 3.45
N GLU A 188 -5.30 -22.10 3.33
CA GLU A 188 -6.26 -22.06 4.44
C GLU A 188 -5.84 -23.00 5.57
N ARG A 189 -5.42 -24.22 5.25
CA ARG A 189 -4.92 -25.19 6.24
C ARG A 189 -3.73 -24.61 7.00
N TRP A 190 -2.75 -24.09 6.29
CA TRP A 190 -1.58 -23.47 6.92
C TRP A 190 -1.96 -22.29 7.84
N ALA A 191 -2.85 -21.42 7.37
CA ALA A 191 -3.34 -20.30 8.18
C ALA A 191 -4.05 -20.76 9.46
N GLY A 192 -4.81 -21.86 9.39
CA GLY A 192 -5.46 -22.49 10.52
C GLY A 192 -4.47 -23.10 11.52
N GLU A 193 -3.48 -23.86 11.03
CA GLU A 193 -2.42 -24.49 11.85
C GLU A 193 -1.59 -23.45 12.61
N LYS A 194 -1.31 -22.32 11.99
CA LYS A 194 -0.59 -21.20 12.61
C LYS A 194 -1.47 -20.28 13.42
N ASN A 195 -2.79 -20.51 13.46
CA ASN A 195 -3.78 -19.68 14.15
C ASN A 195 -3.66 -18.17 13.80
N LEU A 196 -3.44 -17.89 12.52
CA LEU A 196 -3.21 -16.52 12.03
C LEU A 196 -4.53 -15.72 12.09
N LYS A 197 -4.57 -14.74 12.97
CA LYS A 197 -5.73 -13.85 13.13
C LYS A 197 -5.52 -12.47 12.55
N LYS A 198 -4.26 -12.02 12.50
CA LYS A 198 -3.88 -10.69 12.09
C LYS A 198 -2.45 -10.69 11.56
N GLY A 199 -2.21 -10.08 10.43
CA GLY A 199 -0.88 -9.87 9.84
C GLY A 199 -0.98 -9.22 8.46
N GLU A 200 0.06 -8.53 8.06
CA GLU A 200 0.17 -7.95 6.73
C GLU A 200 0.37 -9.07 5.69
N PHE A 201 -0.34 -8.99 4.59
CA PHE A 201 -0.27 -10.04 3.58
C PHE A 201 -0.53 -9.54 2.15
N ILE A 202 0.01 -10.28 1.20
CA ILE A 202 -0.37 -10.21 -0.22
C ILE A 202 -0.74 -11.63 -0.66
N LEU A 203 -1.94 -11.76 -1.20
CA LEU A 203 -2.42 -13.00 -1.82
C LEU A 203 -2.46 -12.83 -3.33
N ILE A 204 -1.77 -13.69 -4.06
CA ILE A 204 -1.81 -13.71 -5.52
C ILE A 204 -2.49 -15.01 -5.97
N LEU A 205 -3.50 -14.89 -6.83
CA LEU A 205 -4.16 -16.02 -7.46
C LEU A 205 -3.59 -16.21 -8.87
N ASP A 206 -3.25 -17.44 -9.20
CA ASP A 206 -2.84 -17.79 -10.57
C ASP A 206 -4.03 -17.63 -11.53
N LYS A 207 -3.81 -17.10 -12.69
CA LYS A 207 -4.72 -16.80 -13.82
C LYS A 207 -6.05 -17.59 -13.76
N PRO A 208 -7.09 -17.16 -13.06
CA PRO A 208 -8.28 -17.99 -12.81
C PRO A 208 -9.05 -18.37 -14.08
N GLY A 209 -8.94 -17.55 -15.12
CA GLY A 209 -9.63 -17.77 -16.40
C GLY A 209 -8.86 -18.66 -17.39
N VAL A 210 -7.66 -19.14 -17.01
CA VAL A 210 -6.82 -20.00 -17.88
C VAL A 210 -6.77 -21.39 -17.25
N LYS A 211 -7.42 -22.35 -17.88
CA LYS A 211 -7.36 -23.78 -17.52
C LYS A 211 -6.39 -24.50 -18.42
#